data_7442788ed455dbafe5738dd53947f729
#
_entry.id   7442788ed455dbafe5738dd53947f729
#
_cell.length_a   1.000
_cell.length_b   1.000
_cell.length_c   1.000
_cell.angle_alpha   90.00
_cell.angle_beta   90.00
_cell.angle_gamma   90.00
#
_symmetry.space_group_name_H-M   'P 1'
#
loop_
_entity.id
_entity.type
_entity.pdbx_description
1 polymer ?
#
loop_
_entity_poly.entity_id
_entity_poly.type
_entity_poly.pdbx_seq_one_letter_code
_entity_poly.pdbx_strand_id
1 'polypeptide(L)'
;MSITPERMEKVDFLPSHYKGGVTILIRKKQTAAAEKTPFSLKMEKAFSELKTSFERTFVRENRWKLVLEGLKVTVIITLLSALAGTILAFPVWLLRTAENKCLQIFGTTFISLMQGTPILVLLMVLYYLVFSSVDIPAILVAVIGFSLNFAAYAGEMLRTGIDSVPKGQQEAALALGFNRCQTFFKVVLPQALRQILPIYRGEFINMLKSTSIVGYIAIQDLTKVSDIIRSRTYEAFFPLIATALIYFAAAWILAGFLVILDRKLDPAKRRSKRMEVSR
;
A
#
# COMPACT_ATOMS: atom_id res chain seq x y z
N MET A 1 -48.33 23.57 9.38
CA MET A 1 -48.25 22.54 10.45
C MET A 1 -48.83 23.18 11.72
N SER A 2 -49.89 22.57 12.31
CA SER A 2 -50.48 23.07 13.54
C SER A 2 -49.62 22.69 14.76
N ILE A 3 -49.46 23.61 15.70
CA ILE A 3 -48.82 23.40 17.00
C ILE A 3 -49.79 22.61 17.85
N THR A 4 -49.47 21.37 18.20
CA THR A 4 -50.27 20.52 19.11
C THR A 4 -49.62 20.37 20.47
N PRO A 5 -50.37 20.17 21.56
CA PRO A 5 -49.82 20.01 22.91
C PRO A 5 -48.69 18.92 22.97
N GLU A 6 -48.91 17.79 22.32
CA GLU A 6 -47.92 16.69 22.28
C GLU A 6 -46.61 17.07 21.61
N ARG A 7 -46.63 18.02 20.65
CA ARG A 7 -45.41 18.52 20.03
C ARG A 7 -44.66 19.54 20.86
N MET A 8 -45.36 20.30 21.72
CA MET A 8 -44.78 21.25 22.67
C MET A 8 -43.91 20.56 23.75
N GLU A 9 -44.23 19.31 24.11
CA GLU A 9 -43.41 18.53 25.02
C GLU A 9 -42.06 18.07 24.45
N LYS A 10 -42.01 17.90 23.14
CA LYS A 10 -40.83 17.30 22.46
C LYS A 10 -39.92 18.31 21.76
N VAL A 11 -40.42 19.50 21.48
CA VAL A 11 -39.68 20.53 20.74
C VAL A 11 -40.05 21.93 21.19
N ASP A 12 -39.09 22.84 21.26
CA ASP A 12 -39.33 24.27 21.49
C ASP A 12 -39.63 24.96 20.15
N PHE A 13 -40.71 25.74 20.10
CA PHE A 13 -41.02 26.54 18.94
C PHE A 13 -40.50 27.96 19.12
N LEU A 14 -39.69 28.45 18.19
CA LEU A 14 -39.32 29.85 18.16
C LEU A 14 -40.49 30.70 17.71
N PRO A 15 -40.68 31.91 18.29
CA PRO A 15 -41.72 32.83 17.84
C PRO A 15 -41.54 33.15 16.37
N SER A 16 -42.63 33.07 15.62
CA SER A 16 -42.61 33.36 14.19
C SER A 16 -42.34 34.85 13.95
N HIS A 17 -41.24 35.19 13.37
CA HIS A 17 -40.89 36.56 12.95
C HIS A 17 -41.46 36.94 11.59
N TYR A 18 -42.11 36.03 10.89
CA TYR A 18 -42.67 36.24 9.56
C TYR A 18 -44.17 35.85 9.51
N LYS A 19 -45.00 36.74 9.05
CA LYS A 19 -46.44 36.47 8.79
C LYS A 19 -46.70 35.41 7.70
N GLY A 20 -45.67 34.74 7.19
CA GLY A 20 -45.70 33.75 6.13
C GLY A 20 -45.67 32.27 6.57
N GLY A 21 -45.73 31.96 7.84
CA GLY A 21 -46.02 30.61 8.32
C GLY A 21 -44.85 29.59 8.26
N VAL A 22 -43.58 30.02 8.21
CA VAL A 22 -42.43 29.10 8.38
C VAL A 22 -42.05 28.99 9.84
N THR A 23 -42.37 27.86 10.45
CA THR A 23 -41.96 27.53 11.82
C THR A 23 -40.74 26.65 11.80
N ILE A 24 -39.63 27.12 12.40
CA ILE A 24 -38.43 26.33 12.58
C ILE A 24 -38.58 25.46 13.82
N LEU A 25 -38.56 24.14 13.64
CA LEU A 25 -38.59 23.16 14.72
C LEU A 25 -37.16 22.94 15.23
N ILE A 26 -36.85 23.43 16.43
CA ILE A 26 -35.60 23.08 17.11
C ILE A 26 -35.90 21.94 18.08
N ARG A 27 -35.17 20.84 17.93
CA ARG A 27 -35.25 19.72 18.84
C ARG A 27 -34.85 20.22 20.25
N LYS A 28 -35.77 20.15 21.22
CA LYS A 28 -35.48 20.45 22.63
C LYS A 28 -34.27 19.59 23.03
N LYS A 29 -33.16 20.24 23.41
CA LYS A 29 -32.06 19.55 24.00
C LYS A 29 -32.58 19.00 25.32
N GLN A 30 -32.88 17.70 25.37
CA GLN A 30 -33.16 17.04 26.61
C GLN A 30 -31.95 17.29 27.51
N THR A 31 -32.06 18.21 28.45
CA THR A 31 -31.25 18.23 29.65
C THR A 31 -31.67 17.00 30.46
N ALA A 32 -31.29 15.83 29.95
CA ALA A 32 -31.31 14.63 30.77
C ALA A 32 -30.42 14.95 31.96
N ALA A 33 -31.04 15.07 33.13
CA ALA A 33 -30.33 14.92 34.37
C ALA A 33 -29.38 13.75 34.15
N ALA A 34 -28.08 13.98 34.26
CA ALA A 34 -27.06 12.98 34.03
C ALA A 34 -27.24 11.90 35.10
N GLU A 35 -28.15 10.98 34.82
CA GLU A 35 -28.27 9.76 35.57
C GLU A 35 -26.93 9.08 35.43
N LYS A 36 -26.17 8.99 36.52
CA LYS A 36 -24.87 8.32 36.57
C LYS A 36 -25.12 6.84 36.29
N THR A 37 -25.30 6.51 35.00
CA THR A 37 -25.37 5.12 34.57
C THR A 37 -24.11 4.42 35.01
N PRO A 38 -24.20 3.29 35.72
CA PRO A 38 -23.02 2.51 36.15
C PRO A 38 -22.09 2.31 34.99
N PHE A 39 -20.78 2.41 35.19
CA PHE A 39 -19.77 2.25 34.15
C PHE A 39 -19.95 0.94 33.35
N SER A 40 -20.42 -0.12 34.03
CA SER A 40 -20.77 -1.42 33.40
C SER A 40 -21.88 -1.31 32.36
N LEU A 41 -22.95 -0.56 32.63
CA LEU A 41 -24.05 -0.33 31.67
C LEU A 41 -23.64 0.53 30.47
N LYS A 42 -22.72 1.49 30.67
CA LYS A 42 -22.16 2.26 29.55
C LYS A 42 -21.28 1.41 28.69
N MET A 43 -20.46 0.52 29.27
CA MET A 43 -19.63 -0.43 28.51
C MET A 43 -20.48 -1.43 27.72
N GLU A 44 -21.53 -1.97 28.33
CA GLU A 44 -22.40 -2.94 27.69
C GLU A 44 -23.17 -2.34 26.50
N LYS A 45 -23.67 -1.11 26.64
CA LYS A 45 -24.26 -0.35 25.52
C LYS A 45 -23.25 -0.07 24.42
N ALA A 46 -22.05 0.41 24.77
CA ALA A 46 -21.00 0.65 23.79
C ALA A 46 -20.60 -0.63 23.03
N PHE A 47 -20.50 -1.77 23.74
CA PHE A 47 -20.19 -3.05 23.13
C PHE A 47 -21.30 -3.55 22.20
N SER A 48 -22.58 -3.38 22.60
CA SER A 48 -23.73 -3.74 21.75
C SER A 48 -23.81 -2.87 20.49
N GLU A 49 -23.53 -1.57 20.61
CA GLU A 49 -23.46 -0.64 19.47
C GLU A 49 -22.32 -1.01 18.53
N LEU A 50 -21.13 -1.32 19.06
CA LEU A 50 -19.98 -1.79 18.28
C LEU A 50 -20.30 -3.08 17.51
N LYS A 51 -20.92 -4.05 18.19
CA LYS A 51 -21.33 -5.31 17.56
C LYS A 51 -22.33 -5.08 16.42
N THR A 52 -23.34 -4.27 16.64
CA THR A 52 -24.37 -3.95 15.64
C THR A 52 -23.75 -3.22 14.44
N SER A 53 -22.85 -2.27 14.68
CA SER A 53 -22.14 -1.55 13.61
C SER A 53 -21.19 -2.47 12.84
N PHE A 54 -20.51 -3.39 13.50
CA PHE A 54 -19.67 -4.41 12.84
C PHE A 54 -20.51 -5.34 11.95
N GLU A 55 -21.65 -5.86 12.47
CA GLU A 55 -22.57 -6.71 11.70
C GLU A 55 -23.14 -5.96 10.49
N ARG A 56 -23.54 -4.69 10.66
CA ARG A 56 -24.00 -3.83 9.57
C ARG A 56 -22.92 -3.60 8.53
N THR A 57 -21.66 -3.46 8.93
CA THR A 57 -20.55 -3.10 8.04
C THR A 57 -20.08 -4.28 7.21
N PHE A 58 -19.90 -5.45 7.81
CA PHE A 58 -19.22 -6.58 7.16
C PHE A 58 -20.13 -7.78 6.89
N VAL A 59 -21.05 -8.09 7.78
CA VAL A 59 -21.86 -9.32 7.69
C VAL A 59 -23.04 -9.12 6.75
N ARG A 60 -23.71 -7.99 6.84
CA ARG A 60 -24.83 -7.64 5.94
C ARG A 60 -24.36 -7.65 4.50
N GLU A 61 -25.17 -8.27 3.63
CA GLU A 61 -24.89 -8.39 2.18
C GLU A 61 -23.55 -9.08 1.86
N ASN A 62 -22.98 -9.85 2.83
CA ASN A 62 -21.69 -10.53 2.67
C ASN A 62 -20.55 -9.59 2.23
N ARG A 63 -20.52 -8.34 2.72
CA ARG A 63 -19.53 -7.33 2.31
C ARG A 63 -18.10 -7.71 2.62
N TRP A 64 -17.87 -8.63 3.57
CA TRP A 64 -16.54 -9.21 3.80
C TRP A 64 -15.94 -9.87 2.55
N LYS A 65 -16.78 -10.38 1.62
CA LYS A 65 -16.31 -10.91 0.32
C LYS A 65 -15.68 -9.83 -0.54
N LEU A 66 -16.29 -8.62 -0.57
CA LEU A 66 -15.72 -7.47 -1.28
C LEU A 66 -14.34 -7.10 -0.71
N VAL A 67 -14.19 -7.17 0.62
CA VAL A 67 -12.89 -6.90 1.27
C VAL A 67 -11.84 -7.92 0.84
N LEU A 68 -12.19 -9.21 0.77
CA LEU A 68 -11.29 -10.25 0.29
C LEU A 68 -10.93 -10.07 -1.20
N GLU A 69 -11.90 -9.70 -2.03
CA GLU A 69 -11.65 -9.40 -3.45
C GLU A 69 -10.73 -8.20 -3.61
N GLY A 70 -10.98 -7.10 -2.87
CA GLY A 70 -10.10 -5.93 -2.88
C GLY A 70 -8.68 -6.26 -2.40
N LEU A 71 -8.54 -7.06 -1.34
CA LEU A 71 -7.25 -7.55 -0.87
C LEU A 71 -6.52 -8.39 -1.94
N LYS A 72 -7.24 -9.30 -2.61
CA LYS A 72 -6.70 -10.11 -3.70
C LYS A 72 -6.17 -9.22 -4.83
N VAL A 73 -6.90 -8.20 -5.25
CA VAL A 73 -6.46 -7.24 -6.28
C VAL A 73 -5.20 -6.50 -5.83
N THR A 74 -5.19 -5.97 -4.61
CA THR A 74 -4.02 -5.31 -4.00
C THR A 74 -2.77 -6.20 -4.04
N VAL A 75 -2.89 -7.46 -3.60
CA VAL A 75 -1.78 -8.41 -3.57
C VAL A 75 -1.32 -8.79 -4.98
N ILE A 76 -2.25 -9.03 -5.91
CA ILE A 76 -1.92 -9.37 -7.31
C ILE A 76 -1.13 -8.24 -7.96
N ILE A 77 -1.61 -7.00 -7.87
CA ILE A 77 -0.90 -5.83 -8.42
C ILE A 77 0.50 -5.75 -7.82
N THR A 78 0.62 -5.85 -6.49
CA THR A 78 1.91 -5.78 -5.80
C THR A 78 2.88 -6.85 -6.28
N LEU A 79 2.46 -8.12 -6.31
CA LEU A 79 3.34 -9.24 -6.68
C LEU A 79 3.77 -9.18 -8.16
N LEU A 80 2.82 -8.91 -9.07
CA LEU A 80 3.13 -8.80 -10.50
C LEU A 80 4.03 -7.61 -10.78
N SER A 81 3.77 -6.46 -10.16
CA SER A 81 4.60 -5.27 -10.33
C SER A 81 6.00 -5.45 -9.75
N ALA A 82 6.13 -6.08 -8.59
CA ALA A 82 7.43 -6.37 -8.00
C ALA A 82 8.24 -7.33 -8.88
N LEU A 83 7.61 -8.39 -9.39
CA LEU A 83 8.27 -9.35 -10.27
C LEU A 83 8.74 -8.68 -11.56
N ALA A 84 7.84 -8.01 -12.27
CA ALA A 84 8.16 -7.34 -13.52
C ALA A 84 9.17 -6.20 -13.33
N GLY A 85 8.99 -5.38 -12.27
CA GLY A 85 9.91 -4.30 -11.94
C GLY A 85 11.29 -4.79 -11.54
N THR A 86 11.40 -5.93 -10.85
CA THR A 86 12.70 -6.56 -10.53
C THR A 86 13.41 -7.04 -11.80
N ILE A 87 12.69 -7.63 -12.76
CA ILE A 87 13.26 -8.02 -14.04
C ILE A 87 13.73 -6.79 -14.82
N LEU A 88 12.91 -5.73 -14.85
CA LEU A 88 13.24 -4.47 -15.50
C LEU A 88 14.34 -3.68 -14.82
N ALA A 89 14.60 -3.91 -13.53
CA ALA A 89 15.67 -3.23 -12.80
C ALA A 89 17.07 -3.51 -13.40
N PHE A 90 17.28 -4.72 -13.95
CA PHE A 90 18.56 -5.08 -14.53
C PHE A 90 18.90 -4.25 -15.79
N PRO A 91 18.05 -4.16 -16.83
CA PRO A 91 18.32 -3.26 -17.96
C PRO A 91 18.40 -1.78 -17.54
N VAL A 92 17.60 -1.33 -16.56
CA VAL A 92 17.71 0.04 -16.04
C VAL A 92 19.07 0.28 -15.41
N TRP A 93 19.57 -0.65 -14.60
CA TRP A 93 20.92 -0.60 -14.03
C TRP A 93 21.99 -0.58 -15.14
N LEU A 94 21.89 -1.44 -16.17
CA LEU A 94 22.83 -1.45 -17.30
C LEU A 94 22.87 -0.11 -18.04
N LEU A 95 21.71 0.48 -18.31
CA LEU A 95 21.63 1.80 -18.94
C LEU A 95 22.29 2.87 -18.05
N ARG A 96 22.01 2.83 -16.74
CA ARG A 96 22.54 3.80 -15.77
C ARG A 96 24.06 3.75 -15.61
N THR A 97 24.66 2.56 -15.79
CA THR A 97 26.10 2.31 -15.63
C THR A 97 26.85 2.18 -16.96
N ALA A 98 26.18 2.45 -18.08
CA ALA A 98 26.78 2.33 -19.40
C ALA A 98 27.93 3.33 -19.60
N GLU A 99 29.00 2.91 -20.26
CA GLU A 99 30.11 3.78 -20.66
C GLU A 99 29.68 4.81 -21.72
N ASN A 100 28.71 4.44 -22.57
CA ASN A 100 28.13 5.34 -23.55
C ASN A 100 27.27 6.40 -22.85
N LYS A 101 27.66 7.67 -22.97
CA LYS A 101 26.98 8.81 -22.35
C LYS A 101 25.50 8.93 -22.75
N CYS A 102 25.14 8.62 -24.00
CA CYS A 102 23.75 8.67 -24.45
C CYS A 102 22.89 7.65 -23.68
N LEU A 103 23.35 6.42 -23.53
CA LEU A 103 22.66 5.38 -22.77
C LEU A 103 22.59 5.74 -21.29
N GLN A 104 23.66 6.27 -20.73
CA GLN A 104 23.71 6.72 -19.34
C GLN A 104 22.74 7.87 -19.07
N ILE A 105 22.65 8.87 -19.97
CA ILE A 105 21.69 9.97 -19.88
C ILE A 105 20.27 9.43 -19.93
N PHE A 106 19.96 8.51 -20.87
CA PHE A 106 18.66 7.90 -20.98
C PHE A 106 18.25 7.17 -19.69
N GLY A 107 19.13 6.33 -19.15
CA GLY A 107 18.89 5.62 -17.89
C GLY A 107 18.69 6.58 -16.70
N THR A 108 19.52 7.62 -16.62
CA THR A 108 19.41 8.64 -15.55
C THR A 108 18.11 9.42 -15.66
N THR A 109 17.73 9.85 -16.87
CA THR A 109 16.48 10.58 -17.11
C THR A 109 15.27 9.72 -16.77
N PHE A 110 15.28 8.45 -17.15
CA PHE A 110 14.22 7.52 -16.80
C PHE A 110 14.05 7.40 -15.28
N ILE A 111 15.15 7.16 -14.56
CA ILE A 111 15.13 7.06 -13.09
C ILE A 111 14.60 8.36 -12.48
N SER A 112 15.12 9.51 -12.92
CA SER A 112 14.70 10.82 -12.41
C SER A 112 13.23 11.09 -12.67
N LEU A 113 12.69 10.70 -13.82
CA LEU A 113 11.29 10.84 -14.17
C LEU A 113 10.40 9.97 -13.28
N MET A 114 10.77 8.69 -13.11
CA MET A 114 9.98 7.74 -12.31
C MET A 114 10.00 8.08 -10.82
N GLN A 115 11.13 8.53 -10.29
CA GLN A 115 11.26 8.90 -8.87
C GLN A 115 10.77 10.31 -8.57
N GLY A 116 10.88 11.22 -9.52
CA GLY A 116 10.47 12.62 -9.38
C GLY A 116 8.97 12.85 -9.62
N THR A 117 8.26 11.89 -10.22
CA THR A 117 6.82 12.01 -10.49
C THR A 117 6.02 11.26 -9.42
N PRO A 118 5.00 11.88 -8.78
CA PRO A 118 4.11 11.17 -7.88
C PRO A 118 3.45 9.99 -8.60
N ILE A 119 3.51 8.81 -7.98
CA ILE A 119 3.03 7.56 -8.59
C ILE A 119 1.56 7.63 -9.02
N LEU A 120 0.72 8.36 -8.28
CA LEU A 120 -0.67 8.60 -8.67
C LEU A 120 -0.76 9.31 -10.02
N VAL A 121 0.03 10.38 -10.21
CA VAL A 121 0.04 11.14 -11.46
C VAL A 121 0.54 10.27 -12.61
N LEU A 122 1.60 9.48 -12.38
CA LEU A 122 2.11 8.53 -13.35
C LEU A 122 1.03 7.54 -13.80
N LEU A 123 0.30 6.95 -12.86
CA LEU A 123 -0.79 6.01 -13.18
C LEU A 123 -1.92 6.69 -13.97
N MET A 124 -2.29 7.92 -13.59
CA MET A 124 -3.33 8.66 -14.31
C MET A 124 -2.88 9.02 -15.73
N VAL A 125 -1.63 9.44 -15.92
CA VAL A 125 -1.06 9.71 -17.26
C VAL A 125 -1.07 8.44 -18.11
N LEU A 126 -0.61 7.32 -17.55
CA LEU A 126 -0.63 6.05 -18.28
C LEU A 126 -2.05 5.64 -18.66
N TYR A 127 -2.99 5.69 -17.72
CA TYR A 127 -4.35 5.21 -17.95
C TYR A 127 -5.16 6.13 -18.88
N TYR A 128 -5.16 7.45 -18.62
CA TYR A 128 -6.02 8.39 -19.34
C TYR A 128 -5.39 9.00 -20.60
N LEU A 129 -4.06 8.97 -20.75
CA LEU A 129 -3.38 9.57 -21.90
C LEU A 129 -2.68 8.50 -22.76
N VAL A 130 -1.79 7.69 -22.18
CA VAL A 130 -0.98 6.75 -22.96
C VAL A 130 -1.80 5.58 -23.48
N PHE A 131 -2.60 4.97 -22.64
CA PHE A 131 -3.43 3.80 -22.97
C PHE A 131 -4.90 4.14 -23.26
N SER A 132 -5.26 5.42 -23.38
CA SER A 132 -6.66 5.84 -23.63
C SER A 132 -7.27 5.28 -24.90
N SER A 133 -6.47 5.03 -25.93
CA SER A 133 -6.91 4.51 -27.23
C SER A 133 -6.75 2.99 -27.35
N VAL A 134 -6.33 2.31 -26.29
CA VAL A 134 -6.09 0.86 -26.30
C VAL A 134 -7.04 0.21 -25.30
N ASP A 135 -7.74 -0.83 -25.75
CA ASP A 135 -8.61 -1.62 -24.87
C ASP A 135 -7.76 -2.56 -23.99
N ILE A 136 -7.23 -2.02 -22.91
CA ILE A 136 -6.39 -2.72 -21.94
C ILE A 136 -7.03 -2.66 -20.54
N PRO A 137 -7.10 -3.77 -19.80
CA PRO A 137 -7.60 -3.76 -18.44
C PRO A 137 -6.83 -2.81 -17.53
N ALA A 138 -7.53 -1.98 -16.75
CA ALA A 138 -6.93 -1.02 -15.82
C ALA A 138 -5.88 -1.65 -14.89
N ILE A 139 -6.09 -2.91 -14.47
CA ILE A 139 -5.14 -3.68 -13.65
C ILE A 139 -3.78 -3.81 -14.36
N LEU A 140 -3.76 -4.08 -15.66
CA LEU A 140 -2.51 -4.18 -16.42
C LEU A 140 -1.79 -2.82 -16.52
N VAL A 141 -2.54 -1.73 -16.69
CA VAL A 141 -1.96 -0.38 -16.67
C VAL A 141 -1.34 -0.08 -15.31
N ALA A 142 -2.02 -0.45 -14.22
CA ALA A 142 -1.47 -0.32 -12.87
C ALA A 142 -0.19 -1.15 -12.71
N VAL A 143 -0.20 -2.41 -13.13
CA VAL A 143 1.00 -3.28 -13.08
C VAL A 143 2.15 -2.66 -13.87
N ILE A 144 1.92 -2.16 -15.08
CA ILE A 144 2.95 -1.49 -15.89
C ILE A 144 3.50 -0.28 -15.14
N GLY A 145 2.64 0.63 -14.68
CA GLY A 145 3.06 1.85 -13.99
C GLY A 145 3.88 1.57 -12.72
N PHE A 146 3.40 0.67 -11.88
CA PHE A 146 4.13 0.26 -10.69
C PHE A 146 5.43 -0.48 -11.02
N SER A 147 5.45 -1.31 -12.09
CA SER A 147 6.66 -2.01 -12.52
C SER A 147 7.75 -1.04 -12.99
N LEU A 148 7.39 -0.04 -13.78
CA LEU A 148 8.33 0.99 -14.25
C LEU A 148 8.89 1.81 -13.07
N ASN A 149 8.01 2.21 -12.16
CA ASN A 149 8.42 2.94 -10.97
C ASN A 149 9.34 2.08 -10.08
N PHE A 150 8.96 0.84 -9.80
CA PHE A 150 9.76 -0.08 -9.00
C PHE A 150 11.10 -0.42 -9.66
N ALA A 151 11.13 -0.56 -10.99
CA ALA A 151 12.35 -0.80 -11.75
C ALA A 151 13.39 0.34 -11.61
N ALA A 152 12.92 1.59 -11.54
CA ALA A 152 13.79 2.73 -11.30
C ALA A 152 14.44 2.68 -9.93
N TYR A 153 13.66 2.37 -8.87
CA TYR A 153 14.20 2.21 -7.52
C TYR A 153 15.12 1.00 -7.40
N ALA A 154 14.69 -0.16 -7.92
CA ALA A 154 15.48 -1.39 -7.84
C ALA A 154 16.77 -1.32 -8.70
N GLY A 155 16.74 -0.62 -9.83
CA GLY A 155 17.93 -0.36 -10.66
C GLY A 155 18.97 0.48 -9.93
N GLU A 156 18.53 1.51 -9.20
CA GLU A 156 19.44 2.34 -8.38
C GLU A 156 19.94 1.58 -7.14
N MET A 157 19.12 0.69 -6.56
CA MET A 157 19.55 -0.22 -5.49
C MET A 157 20.63 -1.19 -5.99
N LEU A 158 20.47 -1.75 -7.21
CA LEU A 158 21.49 -2.59 -7.84
C LEU A 158 22.80 -1.83 -8.01
N ARG A 159 22.75 -0.60 -8.52
CA ARG A 159 23.93 0.25 -8.68
C ARG A 159 24.64 0.47 -7.34
N THR A 160 23.91 0.97 -6.36
CA THR A 160 24.47 1.27 -5.04
C THR A 160 25.03 0.04 -4.34
N GLY A 161 24.32 -1.09 -4.42
CA GLY A 161 24.75 -2.35 -3.82
C GLY A 161 26.02 -2.92 -4.49
N ILE A 162 26.12 -2.83 -5.83
CA ILE A 162 27.30 -3.29 -6.58
C ILE A 162 28.49 -2.36 -6.28
N ASP A 163 28.29 -1.05 -6.30
CA ASP A 163 29.32 -0.05 -6.02
C ASP A 163 29.86 -0.15 -4.56
N SER A 164 29.07 -0.71 -3.65
CA SER A 164 29.49 -0.91 -2.25
C SER A 164 30.46 -2.07 -2.04
N VAL A 165 30.62 -2.97 -3.04
CA VAL A 165 31.56 -4.08 -2.96
C VAL A 165 32.99 -3.56 -3.19
N PRO A 166 33.94 -3.79 -2.25
CA PRO A 166 35.30 -3.30 -2.39
C PRO A 166 35.97 -3.79 -3.69
N LYS A 167 36.60 -2.89 -4.44
CA LYS A 167 37.27 -3.22 -5.72
C LYS A 167 38.30 -4.35 -5.58
N GLY A 168 38.99 -4.44 -4.46
CA GLY A 168 39.92 -5.53 -4.19
C GLY A 168 39.32 -6.93 -4.25
N GLN A 169 37.99 -7.07 -4.01
CA GLN A 169 37.29 -8.35 -4.20
C GLN A 169 37.22 -8.76 -5.68
N GLN A 170 37.02 -7.78 -6.57
CA GLN A 170 37.00 -8.00 -8.02
C GLN A 170 38.41 -8.31 -8.53
N GLU A 171 39.41 -7.55 -8.09
CA GLU A 171 40.82 -7.73 -8.44
C GLU A 171 41.36 -9.08 -7.99
N ALA A 172 41.04 -9.49 -6.77
CA ALA A 172 41.45 -10.81 -6.23
C ALA A 172 40.79 -11.95 -7.04
N ALA A 173 39.53 -11.84 -7.42
CA ALA A 173 38.84 -12.85 -8.23
C ALA A 173 39.48 -12.97 -9.64
N LEU A 174 39.80 -11.84 -10.26
CA LEU A 174 40.49 -11.82 -11.55
C LEU A 174 41.90 -12.44 -11.45
N ALA A 175 42.66 -12.14 -10.36
CA ALA A 175 43.97 -12.72 -10.10
C ALA A 175 43.92 -14.25 -9.89
N LEU A 176 42.80 -14.77 -9.39
CA LEU A 176 42.56 -16.22 -9.25
C LEU A 176 42.10 -16.87 -10.58
N GLY A 177 42.09 -16.14 -11.70
CA GLY A 177 41.75 -16.65 -13.01
C GLY A 177 40.25 -16.65 -13.36
N PHE A 178 39.41 -16.00 -12.55
CA PHE A 178 38.00 -15.81 -12.92
C PHE A 178 37.89 -14.82 -14.07
N ASN A 179 37.02 -15.11 -15.04
CA ASN A 179 36.68 -14.11 -16.04
C ASN A 179 35.69 -13.06 -15.44
N ARG A 180 35.46 -11.93 -16.13
CA ARG A 180 34.62 -10.83 -15.65
C ARG A 180 33.20 -11.29 -15.27
N CYS A 181 32.61 -12.17 -16.07
CA CYS A 181 31.28 -12.71 -15.84
C CYS A 181 31.26 -13.58 -14.55
N GLN A 182 32.24 -14.46 -14.40
CA GLN A 182 32.39 -15.28 -13.18
C GLN A 182 32.63 -14.42 -11.95
N THR A 183 33.48 -13.41 -12.04
CA THR A 183 33.74 -12.44 -10.98
C THR A 183 32.43 -11.75 -10.56
N PHE A 184 31.63 -11.28 -11.53
CA PHE A 184 30.37 -10.63 -11.25
C PHE A 184 29.38 -11.57 -10.54
N PHE A 185 29.06 -12.72 -11.14
CA PHE A 185 28.03 -13.60 -10.61
C PHE A 185 28.44 -14.39 -9.37
N LYS A 186 29.73 -14.75 -9.22
CA LYS A 186 30.20 -15.58 -8.11
C LYS A 186 30.73 -14.78 -6.91
N VAL A 187 31.22 -13.53 -7.13
CA VAL A 187 31.89 -12.74 -6.09
C VAL A 187 31.13 -11.46 -5.79
N VAL A 188 30.86 -10.63 -6.80
CA VAL A 188 30.30 -9.28 -6.59
C VAL A 188 28.79 -9.37 -6.28
N LEU A 189 28.01 -9.99 -7.14
CA LEU A 189 26.55 -10.03 -7.02
C LEU A 189 26.06 -10.65 -5.69
N PRO A 190 26.62 -11.77 -5.18
CA PRO A 190 26.20 -12.31 -3.88
C PRO A 190 26.49 -11.39 -2.71
N GLN A 191 27.57 -10.60 -2.78
CA GLN A 191 27.90 -9.61 -1.76
C GLN A 191 26.99 -8.39 -1.85
N ALA A 192 26.77 -7.87 -3.07
CA ALA A 192 25.84 -6.77 -3.34
C ALA A 192 24.40 -7.09 -2.89
N LEU A 193 23.90 -8.29 -3.19
CA LEU A 193 22.55 -8.71 -2.80
C LEU A 193 22.31 -8.65 -1.29
N ARG A 194 23.33 -8.93 -0.47
CA ARG A 194 23.18 -8.82 1.00
C ARG A 194 22.90 -7.39 1.45
N GLN A 195 23.40 -6.40 0.74
CA GLN A 195 23.14 -4.98 1.02
C GLN A 195 21.84 -4.50 0.40
N ILE A 196 21.49 -5.02 -0.78
CA ILE A 196 20.29 -4.66 -1.52
C ILE A 196 19.02 -5.18 -0.83
N LEU A 197 19.02 -6.44 -0.36
CA LEU A 197 17.83 -7.12 0.14
C LEU A 197 17.06 -6.39 1.26
N PRO A 198 17.72 -5.78 2.28
CA PRO A 198 17.00 -5.00 3.29
C PRO A 198 16.27 -3.78 2.70
N ILE A 199 16.91 -3.07 1.76
CA ILE A 199 16.34 -1.88 1.10
C ILE A 199 15.20 -2.31 0.17
N TYR A 200 15.42 -3.35 -0.62
CA TYR A 200 14.43 -3.96 -1.52
C TYR A 200 13.14 -4.35 -0.77
N ARG A 201 13.28 -4.95 0.41
CA ARG A 201 12.12 -5.28 1.26
C ARG A 201 11.33 -4.05 1.67
N GLY A 202 12.02 -2.98 2.05
CA GLY A 202 11.39 -1.70 2.39
C GLY A 202 10.58 -1.15 1.22
N GLU A 203 11.16 -1.13 0.02
CA GLU A 203 10.51 -0.63 -1.19
C GLU A 203 9.35 -1.51 -1.65
N PHE A 204 9.48 -2.83 -1.51
CA PHE A 204 8.37 -3.75 -1.79
C PHE A 204 7.15 -3.48 -0.90
N ILE A 205 7.36 -3.24 0.41
CA ILE A 205 6.28 -2.89 1.34
C ILE A 205 5.72 -1.50 1.01
N ASN A 206 6.58 -0.56 0.62
CA ASN A 206 6.17 0.77 0.20
C ASN A 206 5.26 0.70 -1.04
N MET A 207 5.63 -0.12 -2.03
CA MET A 207 4.80 -0.37 -3.20
C MET A 207 3.45 -0.99 -2.83
N LEU A 208 3.39 -1.99 -1.93
CA LEU A 208 2.13 -2.56 -1.44
C LEU A 208 1.20 -1.46 -0.89
N LYS A 209 1.72 -0.56 -0.06
CA LYS A 209 0.92 0.56 0.48
C LYS A 209 0.50 1.54 -0.62
N SER A 210 1.35 1.77 -1.59
CA SER A 210 1.08 2.68 -2.71
C SER A 210 -0.02 2.16 -3.64
N THR A 211 -0.33 0.85 -3.65
CA THR A 211 -1.48 0.35 -4.42
C THR A 211 -2.82 0.91 -3.95
N SER A 212 -2.90 1.49 -2.75
CA SER A 212 -4.12 2.14 -2.24
C SER A 212 -4.65 3.29 -3.12
N ILE A 213 -3.86 3.77 -4.07
CA ILE A 213 -4.25 4.85 -4.98
C ILE A 213 -4.87 4.37 -6.30
N VAL A 214 -4.88 3.06 -6.59
CA VAL A 214 -5.38 2.54 -7.88
C VAL A 214 -6.89 2.74 -8.07
N GLY A 215 -7.61 3.04 -7.00
CA GLY A 215 -9.00 3.45 -7.05
C GLY A 215 -9.28 4.67 -7.95
N TYR A 216 -8.27 5.54 -8.18
CA TYR A 216 -8.36 6.69 -9.08
C TYR A 216 -8.37 6.32 -10.57
N ILE A 217 -7.96 5.11 -10.91
CA ILE A 217 -8.05 4.53 -12.26
C ILE A 217 -9.07 3.39 -12.33
N ALA A 218 -10.15 3.52 -11.56
CA ALA A 218 -11.32 2.64 -11.54
C ALA A 218 -11.05 1.19 -11.09
N ILE A 219 -9.95 0.90 -10.41
CA ILE A 219 -9.66 -0.43 -9.86
C ILE A 219 -10.25 -0.54 -8.44
N GLN A 220 -10.93 -1.64 -8.17
CA GLN A 220 -11.49 -1.93 -6.84
C GLN A 220 -10.46 -2.70 -6.00
N ASP A 221 -9.48 -1.97 -5.48
CA ASP A 221 -8.53 -2.45 -4.48
C ASP A 221 -9.15 -2.46 -3.07
N LEU A 222 -8.38 -2.85 -2.08
CA LEU A 222 -8.81 -2.88 -0.68
C LEU A 222 -9.29 -1.51 -0.17
N THR A 223 -8.62 -0.42 -0.56
CA THR A 223 -9.00 0.95 -0.16
C THR A 223 -10.29 1.40 -0.83
N LYS A 224 -10.43 1.15 -2.14
CA LYS A 224 -11.65 1.49 -2.87
C LYS A 224 -12.85 0.72 -2.37
N VAL A 225 -12.68 -0.55 -2.03
CA VAL A 225 -13.74 -1.36 -1.40
C VAL A 225 -14.14 -0.79 -0.04
N SER A 226 -13.19 -0.36 0.77
CA SER A 226 -13.46 0.33 2.04
C SER A 226 -14.31 1.59 1.83
N ASP A 227 -14.00 2.40 0.82
CA ASP A 227 -14.78 3.59 0.45
C ASP A 227 -16.20 3.24 0.01
N ILE A 228 -16.37 2.16 -0.78
CA ILE A 228 -17.70 1.66 -1.20
C ILE A 228 -18.52 1.22 0.02
N ILE A 229 -17.92 0.48 0.95
CA ILE A 229 -18.60 0.05 2.17
C ILE A 229 -19.00 1.27 3.00
N ARG A 230 -18.07 2.21 3.22
CA ARG A 230 -18.31 3.45 3.96
C ARG A 230 -19.46 4.28 3.37
N SER A 231 -19.49 4.44 2.05
CA SER A 231 -20.55 5.21 1.39
C SER A 231 -21.93 4.53 1.48
N ARG A 232 -21.97 3.19 1.50
CA ARG A 232 -23.24 2.43 1.61
C ARG A 232 -23.76 2.32 3.05
N THR A 233 -22.86 2.33 4.03
CA THR A 233 -23.21 2.13 5.43
C THR A 233 -23.32 3.42 6.23
N TYR A 234 -22.74 4.52 5.71
CA TYR A 234 -22.52 5.78 6.43
C TYR A 234 -21.68 5.58 7.70
N GLU A 235 -20.94 4.47 7.77
CA GLU A 235 -20.03 4.13 8.86
C GLU A 235 -18.58 4.30 8.40
N ALA A 236 -17.81 5.15 9.08
CA ALA A 236 -16.42 5.39 8.74
C ALA A 236 -15.45 4.54 9.56
N PHE A 237 -15.77 4.32 10.84
CA PHE A 237 -14.85 3.73 11.81
C PHE A 237 -14.41 2.31 11.41
N PHE A 238 -15.35 1.39 11.26
CA PHE A 238 -15.03 -0.01 11.00
C PHE A 238 -14.35 -0.25 9.64
N PRO A 239 -14.82 0.31 8.52
CA PRO A 239 -14.15 0.12 7.23
C PRO A 239 -12.70 0.63 7.25
N LEU A 240 -12.44 1.80 7.85
CA LEU A 240 -11.10 2.39 7.89
C LEU A 240 -10.15 1.59 8.78
N ILE A 241 -10.58 1.23 10.00
CA ILE A 241 -9.75 0.44 10.92
C ILE A 241 -9.47 -0.94 10.34
N ALA A 242 -10.48 -1.61 9.78
CA ALA A 242 -10.28 -2.91 9.15
C ALA A 242 -9.29 -2.83 7.97
N THR A 243 -9.44 -1.82 7.11
CA THR A 243 -8.51 -1.59 5.99
C THR A 243 -7.09 -1.39 6.49
N ALA A 244 -6.88 -0.55 7.51
CA ALA A 244 -5.57 -0.32 8.11
C ALA A 244 -4.96 -1.60 8.68
N LEU A 245 -5.75 -2.39 9.42
CA LEU A 245 -5.32 -3.66 10.00
C LEU A 245 -5.00 -4.71 8.92
N ILE A 246 -5.80 -4.78 7.86
CA ILE A 246 -5.57 -5.72 6.76
C ILE A 246 -4.31 -5.34 5.98
N TYR A 247 -4.09 -4.04 5.67
CA TYR A 247 -2.83 -3.60 5.06
C TYR A 247 -1.63 -3.90 5.95
N PHE A 248 -1.74 -3.66 7.26
CA PHE A 248 -0.68 -3.97 8.21
C PHE A 248 -0.37 -5.48 8.23
N ALA A 249 -1.41 -6.32 8.32
CA ALA A 249 -1.26 -7.77 8.30
C ALA A 249 -0.64 -8.27 6.97
N ALA A 250 -1.13 -7.76 5.83
CA ALA A 250 -0.60 -8.10 4.51
C ALA A 250 0.88 -7.69 4.38
N ALA A 251 1.23 -6.47 4.80
CA ALA A 251 2.61 -5.99 4.81
C ALA A 251 3.50 -6.86 5.71
N TRP A 252 3.02 -7.22 6.90
CA TRP A 252 3.77 -8.06 7.84
C TRP A 252 4.00 -9.47 7.31
N ILE A 253 2.98 -10.09 6.72
CA ILE A 253 3.07 -11.44 6.10
C ILE A 253 4.05 -11.42 4.93
N LEU A 254 3.93 -10.44 4.03
CA LEU A 254 4.80 -10.32 2.86
C LEU A 254 6.25 -9.99 3.25
N ALA A 255 6.45 -9.12 4.24
CA ALA A 255 7.77 -8.85 4.81
C ALA A 255 8.39 -10.10 5.42
N GLY A 256 7.61 -10.87 6.16
CA GLY A 256 8.03 -12.15 6.74
C GLY A 256 8.47 -13.16 5.67
N PHE A 257 7.71 -13.25 4.60
CA PHE A 257 8.06 -14.11 3.45
C PHE A 257 9.40 -13.69 2.82
N LEU A 258 9.61 -12.39 2.60
CA LEU A 258 10.89 -11.88 2.06
C LEU A 258 12.06 -12.13 3.02
N VAL A 259 11.85 -12.03 4.34
CA VAL A 259 12.89 -12.38 5.34
C VAL A 259 13.26 -13.86 5.28
N ILE A 260 12.28 -14.75 5.09
CA ILE A 260 12.55 -16.18 4.95
C ILE A 260 13.34 -16.44 3.66
N LEU A 261 13.01 -15.76 2.57
CA LEU A 261 13.72 -15.85 1.30
C LEU A 261 15.16 -15.35 1.44
N ASP A 262 15.37 -14.19 2.08
CA ASP A 262 16.69 -13.62 2.39
C ASP A 262 17.56 -14.61 3.18
N ARG A 263 17.00 -15.22 4.23
CA ARG A 263 17.70 -16.23 5.03
C ARG A 263 18.11 -17.47 4.24
N LYS A 264 17.35 -17.85 3.24
CA LYS A 264 17.69 -18.97 2.34
C LYS A 264 18.80 -18.62 1.37
N LEU A 265 18.85 -17.38 0.93
CA LEU A 265 19.83 -16.87 -0.04
C LEU A 265 21.18 -16.48 0.62
N ASP A 266 21.23 -16.25 1.95
CA ASP A 266 22.46 -15.92 2.67
C ASP A 266 23.04 -17.09 3.48
N PRO A 267 24.05 -17.82 2.94
CA PRO A 267 24.69 -18.94 3.62
C PRO A 267 25.42 -18.54 4.91
N ALA A 268 25.88 -17.29 5.03
CA ALA A 268 26.61 -16.82 6.20
C ALA A 268 25.70 -16.69 7.43
N LYS A 269 24.47 -16.22 7.27
CA LYS A 269 23.45 -16.21 8.32
C LYS A 269 23.03 -17.62 8.76
N ARG A 270 23.15 -18.63 7.87
CA ARG A 270 22.95 -20.05 8.24
C ARG A 270 24.05 -20.58 9.17
N ARG A 271 25.29 -20.16 8.97
CA ARG A 271 26.43 -20.59 9.81
C ARG A 271 26.39 -19.97 11.21
N SER A 272 26.07 -18.68 11.33
CA SER A 272 25.97 -17.99 12.63
C SER A 272 24.95 -18.66 13.54
N LYS A 273 23.75 -19.00 13.01
CA LYS A 273 22.70 -19.64 13.79
C LYS A 273 23.03 -21.09 14.19
N ARG A 274 23.84 -21.82 13.41
CA ARG A 274 24.34 -23.14 13.81
C ARG A 274 25.33 -23.07 14.96
N MET A 275 26.15 -22.03 15.03
CA MET A 275 27.10 -21.82 16.11
C MET A 275 26.45 -21.33 17.41
N GLU A 276 25.33 -20.58 17.32
CA GLU A 276 24.54 -20.19 18.50
C GLU A 276 23.77 -21.35 19.14
N VAL A 277 23.29 -22.31 18.33
CA VAL A 277 22.56 -23.49 18.82
C VAL A 277 23.50 -24.57 19.37
N SER A 278 24.80 -24.50 19.05
CA SER A 278 25.81 -25.45 19.55
C SER A 278 26.58 -24.96 20.81
N ARG A 279 26.19 -23.82 21.37
CA ARG A 279 26.60 -23.29 22.67
C ARG A 279 25.47 -23.40 23.69
#